data_505e29fca2478127007802ea1851b306
#
_entry.id   505e29fca2478127007802ea1851b306
#
_cell.length_a   1.000
_cell.length_b   1.000
_cell.length_c   1.000
_cell.angle_alpha   90.00
_cell.angle_beta   90.00
_cell.angle_gamma   90.00
#
_symmetry.space_group_name_H-M   'P 1'
#
loop_
_entity.id
_entity.type
_entity.pdbx_description
1 polymer ?
#
loop_
_entity_poly.entity_id
_entity_poly.type
_entity_poly.pdbx_seq_one_letter_code
_entity_poly.pdbx_strand_id
1 'polypeptide(L)'
;MARKLIYGMVCLCVSSWTHAGGIMLYEVGSDNTGLVNAGAAARAQGPSTIASNPAGMSYLEGTQISAGAQLLFGNVSFDQDSSTTSNGGNGDNGLGLTPGASFFISHQLDERWSVGFGSYGDFGLAESFGNSWTGRYYVQDASIVGLSLVPSVAYRFNDQWSLGVGLKAMYGILKSQTAINRAPFGLLDRSDGQYKYEDGTWGYGANLGAIYSPQVGTRIGLAYTSKVDLDFEDRLDVKGTGQLLNSLDGLNTKIGTSVPQTATLSLYQQLDPQWALLATVNWQDWSSFGEISLQVDTNAAGAQSTTVNANFKDTYQLALGAQYQATQKLLWNVGVAYDTSAVSDANRSLVMPVGATWRLGTGATYALDKSTLLNLGWDVVWMGDLPVDQTKSLSGQRTSGQFSNAWIQTLTGNLTWRF
;
A
#
# COMPACT_ATOMS: atom_id res chain seq x y z
N MET A 1 0.78 9.57 39.83
CA MET A 1 2.08 9.32 39.20
C MET A 1 2.07 8.10 38.31
N ALA A 2 1.57 6.96 38.74
CA ALA A 2 1.47 5.72 37.93
C ALA A 2 0.74 5.90 36.57
N ARG A 3 -0.39 6.65 36.52
CA ARG A 3 -1.12 6.92 35.26
C ARG A 3 -0.27 7.64 34.21
N LYS A 4 0.54 8.64 34.61
CA LYS A 4 1.42 9.37 33.67
C LYS A 4 2.61 8.54 33.21
N LEU A 5 3.10 7.60 34.06
CA LEU A 5 4.14 6.64 33.71
C LEU A 5 3.64 5.58 32.72
N ILE A 6 2.43 5.07 32.91
CA ILE A 6 1.79 4.10 32.00
C ILE A 6 1.50 4.75 30.63
N TYR A 7 0.98 5.98 30.60
CA TYR A 7 0.83 6.73 29.34
C TYR A 7 2.17 7.00 28.64
N GLY A 8 3.20 7.35 29.40
CA GLY A 8 4.55 7.54 28.88
C GLY A 8 5.15 6.23 28.34
N MET A 9 4.90 5.09 29.00
CA MET A 9 5.41 3.77 28.59
C MET A 9 4.64 3.19 27.39
N VAL A 10 3.33 3.33 27.38
CA VAL A 10 2.48 2.93 26.24
C VAL A 10 2.84 3.77 25.02
N CYS A 11 3.00 5.08 25.16
CA CYS A 11 3.51 5.95 24.10
C CYS A 11 4.94 5.57 23.66
N LEU A 12 5.76 4.97 24.52
CA LEU A 12 7.10 4.52 24.18
C LEU A 12 7.13 3.27 23.30
N CYS A 13 6.26 2.32 23.60
CA CYS A 13 6.12 1.11 22.78
C CYS A 13 5.44 1.42 21.43
N VAL A 14 4.65 2.50 21.34
CA VAL A 14 3.77 2.81 20.21
C VAL A 14 4.16 4.08 19.47
N SER A 15 5.05 4.92 20.02
CA SER A 15 5.54 6.14 19.34
C SER A 15 6.35 5.87 18.06
N SER A 16 6.46 4.60 17.63
CA SER A 16 7.10 4.17 16.40
C SER A 16 6.13 4.03 15.21
N TRP A 17 4.84 4.26 15.40
CA TRP A 17 3.80 3.96 14.40
C TRP A 17 3.41 5.21 13.63
N THR A 18 4.36 5.81 12.93
CA THR A 18 4.06 6.84 11.94
C THR A 18 4.10 6.19 10.57
N HIS A 19 2.95 6.10 9.93
CA HIS A 19 2.76 5.44 8.66
C HIS A 19 2.60 6.45 7.54
N ALA A 20 2.94 6.09 6.31
CA ALA A 20 3.10 7.03 5.23
C ALA A 20 2.33 6.65 3.96
N GLY A 21 1.95 7.65 3.17
CA GLY A 21 1.46 7.46 1.82
C GLY A 21 2.57 6.95 0.90
N GLY A 22 2.29 5.88 0.15
CA GLY A 22 3.27 5.24 -0.74
C GLY A 22 3.22 3.72 -0.70
N ILE A 23 2.41 3.12 0.19
CA ILE A 23 2.20 1.68 0.29
C ILE A 23 0.93 1.19 -0.42
N MET A 24 0.23 2.06 -1.15
CA MET A 24 -0.80 1.63 -2.10
C MET A 24 -0.14 1.02 -3.33
N LEU A 25 -0.51 -0.22 -3.62
CA LEU A 25 -0.03 -0.94 -4.78
C LEU A 25 -0.96 -0.68 -5.97
N TYR A 26 -0.48 0.09 -6.95
CA TYR A 26 -1.18 0.27 -8.22
C TYR A 26 -0.96 -0.90 -9.18
N GLU A 27 0.02 -1.75 -8.87
CA GLU A 27 0.52 -2.87 -9.66
C GLU A 27 -0.35 -4.12 -9.54
N VAL A 28 -1.63 -3.95 -9.25
CA VAL A 28 -2.62 -5.03 -9.03
C VAL A 28 -2.86 -5.92 -10.27
N GLY A 29 -2.43 -5.48 -11.44
CA GLY A 29 -2.42 -6.26 -12.68
C GLY A 29 -1.29 -5.79 -13.57
N SER A 30 -0.69 -6.68 -14.35
CA SER A 30 0.46 -6.37 -15.21
C SER A 30 0.20 -5.25 -16.21
N ASP A 31 -1.04 -5.09 -16.62
CA ASP A 31 -1.49 -4.01 -17.49
C ASP A 31 -1.46 -2.63 -16.79
N ASN A 32 -1.67 -2.58 -15.46
CA ASN A 32 -1.51 -1.35 -14.68
C ASN A 32 -0.03 -1.03 -14.42
N THR A 33 0.81 -2.03 -14.16
CA THR A 33 2.24 -1.86 -13.93
C THR A 33 2.90 -1.10 -15.07
N GLY A 34 2.75 -1.56 -16.30
CA GLY A 34 3.37 -0.93 -17.46
C GLY A 34 2.86 0.48 -17.79
N LEU A 35 1.70 0.86 -17.28
CA LEU A 35 1.07 2.17 -17.47
C LEU A 35 1.15 3.05 -16.20
N VAL A 36 1.70 2.55 -15.11
CA VAL A 36 1.79 3.24 -13.81
C VAL A 36 0.48 3.92 -13.42
N ASN A 37 -0.63 3.19 -13.55
CA ASN A 37 -2.00 3.61 -13.27
C ASN A 37 -2.65 4.53 -14.33
N ALA A 38 -1.97 4.92 -15.43
CA ALA A 38 -2.61 5.72 -16.47
C ALA A 38 -3.81 5.00 -17.10
N GLY A 39 -4.95 5.68 -17.16
CA GLY A 39 -6.19 5.15 -17.71
C GLY A 39 -6.88 4.06 -16.87
N ALA A 40 -6.45 3.82 -15.64
CA ALA A 40 -6.89 2.67 -14.84
C ALA A 40 -8.41 2.56 -14.71
N ALA A 41 -9.11 3.65 -14.42
CA ALA A 41 -10.57 3.65 -14.28
C ALA A 41 -11.35 3.67 -15.62
N ALA A 42 -10.67 3.87 -16.77
CA ALA A 42 -11.33 4.00 -18.09
C ALA A 42 -10.94 2.94 -19.11
N ARG A 43 -9.76 2.28 -18.93
CA ARG A 43 -9.16 1.40 -19.93
C ARG A 43 -10.00 0.15 -20.23
N ALA A 44 -10.52 -0.55 -19.21
CA ALA A 44 -11.46 -1.68 -19.32
C ALA A 44 -11.03 -2.73 -20.39
N GLN A 45 -9.78 -3.24 -20.30
CA GLN A 45 -9.19 -4.14 -21.30
C GLN A 45 -9.00 -5.59 -20.79
N GLY A 46 -9.29 -5.86 -19.52
CA GLY A 46 -9.16 -7.18 -18.90
C GLY A 46 -9.84 -7.27 -17.54
N PRO A 47 -9.93 -8.46 -16.94
CA PRO A 47 -10.66 -8.69 -15.69
C PRO A 47 -10.09 -7.94 -14.48
N SER A 48 -8.83 -7.50 -14.53
CA SER A 48 -8.20 -6.63 -13.52
C SER A 48 -8.92 -5.29 -13.32
N THR A 49 -9.80 -4.90 -14.27
CA THR A 49 -10.68 -3.73 -14.13
C THR A 49 -11.58 -3.80 -12.87
N ILE A 50 -11.85 -5.00 -12.33
CA ILE A 50 -12.58 -5.19 -11.07
C ILE A 50 -11.93 -4.42 -9.92
N ALA A 51 -10.60 -4.38 -9.89
CA ALA A 51 -9.85 -3.65 -8.87
C ALA A 51 -9.90 -2.13 -9.08
N SER A 52 -9.77 -1.66 -10.32
CA SER A 52 -9.63 -0.24 -10.65
C SER A 52 -10.96 0.47 -10.93
N ASN A 53 -11.91 -0.20 -11.56
CA ASN A 53 -13.26 0.29 -11.85
C ASN A 53 -14.18 -0.88 -12.27
N PRO A 54 -15.06 -1.39 -11.38
CA PRO A 54 -15.92 -2.53 -11.69
C PRO A 54 -16.86 -2.30 -12.88
N ALA A 55 -17.21 -1.06 -13.24
CA ALA A 55 -17.98 -0.75 -14.45
C ALA A 55 -17.30 -1.22 -15.74
N GLY A 56 -15.97 -1.38 -15.72
CA GLY A 56 -15.20 -1.86 -16.85
C GLY A 56 -15.52 -3.29 -17.27
N MET A 57 -16.11 -4.11 -16.41
CA MET A 57 -16.55 -5.47 -16.77
C MET A 57 -17.58 -5.48 -17.89
N SER A 58 -18.40 -4.42 -18.05
CA SER A 58 -19.39 -4.30 -19.12
C SER A 58 -18.78 -4.15 -20.53
N TYR A 59 -17.46 -4.00 -20.63
CA TYR A 59 -16.70 -3.98 -21.89
C TYR A 59 -16.01 -5.31 -22.19
N LEU A 60 -16.16 -6.31 -21.32
CA LEU A 60 -15.53 -7.62 -21.45
C LEU A 60 -16.57 -8.63 -21.94
N GLU A 61 -16.27 -9.27 -23.08
CA GLU A 61 -17.14 -10.28 -23.66
C GLU A 61 -16.90 -11.67 -23.07
N GLY A 62 -17.95 -12.45 -22.94
CA GLY A 62 -17.91 -13.85 -22.50
C GLY A 62 -17.38 -14.02 -21.06
N THR A 63 -16.61 -15.06 -20.86
CA THR A 63 -15.90 -15.32 -19.60
C THR A 63 -14.42 -15.02 -19.77
N GLN A 64 -13.86 -14.19 -18.91
CA GLN A 64 -12.42 -13.91 -18.89
C GLN A 64 -11.84 -14.21 -17.50
N ILE A 65 -10.74 -14.94 -17.46
CA ILE A 65 -10.00 -15.28 -16.23
C ILE A 65 -8.60 -14.74 -16.37
N SER A 66 -8.09 -14.07 -15.35
CA SER A 66 -6.69 -13.62 -15.28
C SER A 66 -6.06 -14.07 -13.98
N ALA A 67 -4.87 -14.66 -14.06
CA ALA A 67 -4.05 -15.03 -12.92
C ALA A 67 -2.63 -14.55 -13.13
N GLY A 68 -2.07 -13.90 -12.12
CA GLY A 68 -0.75 -13.28 -12.22
C GLY A 68 0.04 -13.31 -10.92
N ALA A 69 1.33 -13.06 -11.09
CA ALA A 69 2.28 -12.88 -10.00
C ALA A 69 3.04 -11.56 -10.19
N GLN A 70 3.50 -11.01 -9.07
CA GLN A 70 4.33 -9.83 -9.03
C GLN A 70 5.50 -10.02 -8.08
N LEU A 71 6.55 -9.28 -8.31
CA LEU A 71 7.75 -9.29 -7.51
C LEU A 71 8.23 -7.86 -7.30
N LEU A 72 8.21 -7.40 -6.04
CA LEU A 72 8.72 -6.11 -5.65
C LEU A 72 10.10 -6.26 -5.03
N PHE A 73 11.01 -5.37 -5.38
CA PHE A 73 12.36 -5.27 -4.80
C PHE A 73 12.87 -3.84 -4.95
N GLY A 74 13.82 -3.44 -4.11
CA GLY A 74 14.29 -2.07 -4.17
C GLY A 74 15.45 -1.77 -3.25
N ASN A 75 15.75 -0.49 -3.13
CA ASN A 75 16.72 0.04 -2.18
C ASN A 75 16.05 1.06 -1.26
N VAL A 76 16.01 0.73 0.03
CA VAL A 76 15.55 1.60 1.12
C VAL A 76 16.59 1.48 2.24
N SER A 77 17.79 1.99 1.98
CA SER A 77 18.94 1.91 2.91
C SER A 77 19.13 3.24 3.60
N PHE A 78 19.32 3.21 4.92
CA PHE A 78 19.48 4.39 5.75
C PHE A 78 20.97 4.74 5.91
N ASP A 79 21.31 6.02 5.76
CA ASP A 79 22.62 6.59 6.05
C ASP A 79 22.50 7.57 7.22
N GLN A 80 23.06 7.18 8.38
CA GLN A 80 23.06 8.05 9.57
C GLN A 80 24.04 9.22 9.39
N ASP A 81 23.68 10.38 9.94
CA ASP A 81 24.56 11.55 10.00
C ASP A 81 25.26 11.70 11.37
N SER A 82 26.14 12.69 11.48
CA SER A 82 26.90 12.97 12.71
C SER A 82 26.05 13.47 13.88
N SER A 83 24.77 13.80 13.68
CA SER A 83 23.83 14.24 14.73
C SER A 83 23.19 13.06 15.44
N THR A 84 23.35 11.85 14.92
CA THR A 84 22.85 10.63 15.54
C THR A 84 23.59 10.34 16.84
N THR A 85 22.83 10.18 17.93
CA THR A 85 23.37 9.80 19.25
C THR A 85 22.95 8.38 19.65
N SER A 86 22.07 7.76 18.91
CA SER A 86 21.67 6.36 19.08
C SER A 86 22.79 5.44 18.61
N ASN A 87 23.14 4.45 19.43
CA ASN A 87 24.17 3.46 19.05
C ASN A 87 23.64 2.52 17.95
N GLY A 88 24.52 2.15 17.02
CA GLY A 88 24.23 1.21 15.93
C GLY A 88 24.82 1.65 14.61
N GLY A 89 24.68 0.82 13.60
CA GLY A 89 25.05 1.12 12.21
C GLY A 89 23.88 1.63 11.37
N ASN A 90 24.08 1.71 10.07
CA ASN A 90 23.04 2.12 9.12
C ASN A 90 21.93 1.06 8.96
N GLY A 91 22.19 -0.18 9.33
CA GLY A 91 21.26 -1.29 9.10
C GLY A 91 21.40 -1.90 7.71
N ASP A 92 20.55 -2.87 7.43
CA ASP A 92 20.44 -3.51 6.13
C ASP A 92 19.51 -2.70 5.20
N ASN A 93 19.44 -3.09 3.91
CA ASN A 93 18.39 -2.59 3.03
C ASN A 93 17.02 -3.01 3.58
N GLY A 94 16.21 -2.04 4.00
CA GLY A 94 14.93 -2.30 4.65
C GLY A 94 13.93 -3.06 3.75
N LEU A 95 14.03 -2.92 2.43
CA LEU A 95 13.12 -3.58 1.50
C LEU A 95 13.71 -4.89 0.99
N GLY A 96 13.13 -6.00 1.42
CA GLY A 96 13.41 -7.33 0.88
C GLY A 96 12.67 -7.63 -0.41
N LEU A 97 12.88 -8.85 -0.93
CA LEU A 97 12.13 -9.38 -2.06
C LEU A 97 10.70 -9.72 -1.61
N THR A 98 9.70 -9.03 -2.16
CA THR A 98 8.30 -9.19 -1.77
C THR A 98 7.47 -9.75 -2.92
N PRO A 99 7.05 -11.02 -2.86
CA PRO A 99 6.17 -11.62 -3.86
C PRO A 99 4.72 -11.23 -3.62
N GLY A 100 3.96 -11.09 -4.71
CA GLY A 100 2.52 -10.92 -4.69
C GLY A 100 1.83 -11.74 -5.77
N ALA A 101 0.53 -11.91 -5.65
CA ALA A 101 -0.29 -12.62 -6.64
C ALA A 101 -1.65 -11.94 -6.79
N SER A 102 -2.26 -12.12 -7.96
CA SER A 102 -3.61 -11.65 -8.24
C SER A 102 -4.40 -12.65 -9.06
N PHE A 103 -5.71 -12.68 -8.83
CA PHE A 103 -6.65 -13.49 -9.58
C PHE A 103 -7.91 -12.71 -9.85
N PHE A 104 -8.40 -12.76 -11.09
CA PHE A 104 -9.63 -12.10 -11.50
C PHE A 104 -10.45 -13.01 -12.41
N ILE A 105 -11.76 -12.94 -12.25
CA ILE A 105 -12.71 -13.54 -13.19
C ILE A 105 -13.82 -12.54 -13.47
N SER A 106 -14.19 -12.38 -14.74
CA SER A 106 -15.36 -11.62 -15.19
C SER A 106 -16.19 -12.50 -16.12
N HIS A 107 -17.50 -12.46 -15.96
CA HIS A 107 -18.45 -13.20 -16.78
C HIS A 107 -19.59 -12.29 -17.20
N GLN A 108 -19.84 -12.19 -18.50
CA GLN A 108 -20.96 -11.49 -19.07
C GLN A 108 -22.20 -12.38 -19.02
N LEU A 109 -23.22 -11.99 -18.23
CA LEU A 109 -24.47 -12.74 -18.11
C LEU A 109 -25.38 -12.51 -19.32
N ASP A 110 -25.46 -11.27 -19.77
CA ASP A 110 -26.20 -10.83 -20.96
C ASP A 110 -25.58 -9.53 -21.51
N GLU A 111 -26.23 -8.87 -22.47
CA GLU A 111 -25.76 -7.62 -23.09
C GLU A 111 -25.59 -6.45 -22.11
N ARG A 112 -26.21 -6.53 -20.92
CA ARG A 112 -26.23 -5.45 -19.91
C ARG A 112 -25.55 -5.81 -18.62
N TRP A 113 -25.64 -7.06 -18.16
CA TRP A 113 -25.15 -7.49 -16.86
C TRP A 113 -23.85 -8.27 -16.97
N SER A 114 -22.89 -7.89 -16.15
CA SER A 114 -21.65 -8.64 -15.94
C SER A 114 -21.42 -8.83 -14.44
N VAL A 115 -20.86 -9.97 -14.08
CA VAL A 115 -20.45 -10.28 -12.71
C VAL A 115 -18.98 -10.65 -12.69
N GLY A 116 -18.33 -10.47 -11.55
CA GLY A 116 -16.93 -10.80 -11.44
C GLY A 116 -16.47 -10.96 -10.00
N PHE A 117 -15.24 -11.42 -9.86
CA PHE A 117 -14.56 -11.59 -8.60
C PHE A 117 -13.07 -11.29 -8.76
N GLY A 118 -12.51 -10.53 -7.83
CA GLY A 118 -11.07 -10.26 -7.75
C GLY A 118 -10.50 -10.69 -6.41
N SER A 119 -9.27 -11.23 -6.41
CA SER A 119 -8.47 -11.51 -5.22
C SER A 119 -7.07 -10.98 -5.47
N TYR A 120 -6.62 -10.00 -4.65
CA TYR A 120 -5.36 -9.30 -4.88
C TYR A 120 -4.88 -8.57 -3.62
N GLY A 121 -3.56 -8.28 -3.56
CA GLY A 121 -3.00 -7.33 -2.61
C GLY A 121 -2.96 -5.95 -3.24
N ASP A 122 -3.60 -4.97 -2.61
CA ASP A 122 -3.63 -3.58 -3.05
C ASP A 122 -3.08 -2.61 -2.02
N PHE A 123 -2.61 -3.15 -0.90
CA PHE A 123 -2.05 -2.37 0.19
C PHE A 123 -0.94 -3.18 0.88
N GLY A 124 0.23 -2.59 1.05
CA GLY A 124 1.25 -3.24 1.84
C GLY A 124 2.66 -2.69 1.73
N LEU A 125 3.36 -2.81 2.85
CA LEU A 125 4.79 -2.59 2.99
C LEU A 125 5.34 -3.63 3.96
N ALA A 126 6.54 -4.13 3.70
CA ALA A 126 7.30 -4.96 4.61
C ALA A 126 8.75 -4.46 4.64
N GLU A 127 9.26 -4.17 5.84
CA GLU A 127 10.60 -3.64 6.08
C GLU A 127 11.33 -4.44 7.14
N SER A 128 12.64 -4.65 6.93
CA SER A 128 13.52 -5.31 7.89
C SER A 128 14.92 -4.69 7.85
N PHE A 129 15.29 -3.94 8.89
CA PHE A 129 16.58 -3.25 8.99
C PHE A 129 17.58 -3.99 9.88
N GLY A 130 17.17 -5.10 10.49
CA GLY A 130 17.98 -5.89 11.42
C GLY A 130 18.04 -5.33 12.84
N ASN A 131 18.75 -6.06 13.70
CA ASN A 131 18.70 -5.83 15.17
C ASN A 131 19.74 -4.84 15.69
N SER A 132 20.73 -4.44 14.88
CA SER A 132 21.88 -3.65 15.32
C SER A 132 21.97 -2.25 14.72
N TRP A 133 20.95 -1.83 13.96
CA TRP A 133 20.95 -0.51 13.34
C TRP A 133 20.54 0.60 14.33
N THR A 134 20.91 1.83 14.02
CA THR A 134 20.69 2.99 14.88
C THR A 134 19.21 3.29 15.14
N GLY A 135 18.33 2.99 14.18
CA GLY A 135 16.87 3.17 14.27
C GLY A 135 16.10 2.03 14.91
N ARG A 136 16.76 0.97 15.44
CA ARG A 136 16.11 -0.23 15.99
C ARG A 136 15.09 0.03 17.11
N TYR A 137 15.17 1.17 17.77
CA TYR A 137 14.19 1.61 18.77
C TYR A 137 12.91 2.20 18.17
N TYR A 138 12.88 2.38 16.86
CA TYR A 138 11.70 2.76 16.09
C TYR A 138 11.15 1.56 15.32
N VAL A 139 12.02 0.81 14.65
CA VAL A 139 11.68 -0.39 13.89
C VAL A 139 12.89 -1.31 13.75
N GLN A 140 12.68 -2.60 13.88
CA GLN A 140 13.60 -3.66 13.44
C GLN A 140 13.00 -4.37 12.24
N ASP A 141 11.75 -4.84 12.41
CA ASP A 141 10.93 -5.45 11.38
C ASP A 141 9.52 -4.88 11.49
N ALA A 142 8.94 -4.49 10.37
CA ALA A 142 7.55 -4.05 10.31
C ALA A 142 6.91 -4.53 9.00
N SER A 143 5.67 -4.94 9.07
CA SER A 143 4.85 -5.15 7.87
C SER A 143 3.40 -4.85 8.14
N ILE A 144 2.75 -4.24 7.13
CA ILE A 144 1.31 -4.12 7.05
C ILE A 144 0.90 -4.51 5.64
N VAL A 145 0.01 -5.49 5.51
CA VAL A 145 -0.41 -6.04 4.21
C VAL A 145 -1.91 -6.21 4.21
N GLY A 146 -2.56 -5.80 3.12
CA GLY A 146 -3.98 -5.99 2.88
C GLY A 146 -4.22 -6.89 1.67
N LEU A 147 -4.92 -8.01 1.88
CA LEU A 147 -5.37 -8.94 0.85
C LEU A 147 -6.87 -8.78 0.66
N SER A 148 -7.29 -8.36 -0.53
CA SER A 148 -8.67 -8.04 -0.86
C SER A 148 -9.37 -9.15 -1.63
N LEU A 149 -10.64 -9.40 -1.27
CA LEU A 149 -11.61 -10.23 -2.00
C LEU A 149 -12.75 -9.32 -2.44
N VAL A 150 -13.03 -9.26 -3.75
CA VAL A 150 -13.95 -8.25 -4.31
C VAL A 150 -14.94 -8.89 -5.30
N PRO A 151 -16.06 -9.49 -4.81
CA PRO A 151 -17.19 -9.79 -5.68
C PRO A 151 -17.78 -8.49 -6.23
N SER A 152 -18.10 -8.48 -7.52
CA SER A 152 -18.51 -7.27 -8.24
C SER A 152 -19.62 -7.55 -9.24
N VAL A 153 -20.41 -6.52 -9.52
CA VAL A 153 -21.43 -6.51 -10.56
C VAL A 153 -21.30 -5.22 -11.38
N ALA A 154 -21.53 -5.31 -12.68
CA ALA A 154 -21.61 -4.16 -13.57
C ALA A 154 -22.90 -4.19 -14.38
N TYR A 155 -23.42 -3.02 -14.68
CA TYR A 155 -24.60 -2.81 -15.51
C TYR A 155 -24.35 -1.78 -16.58
N ARG A 156 -24.59 -2.16 -17.84
CA ARG A 156 -24.53 -1.31 -19.02
C ARG A 156 -25.91 -0.74 -19.32
N PHE A 157 -26.11 0.55 -19.04
CA PHE A 157 -27.38 1.23 -19.31
C PHE A 157 -27.65 1.36 -20.80
N ASN A 158 -26.63 1.76 -21.56
CA ASN A 158 -26.63 1.94 -22.98
C ASN A 158 -25.19 1.93 -23.52
N ASP A 159 -24.96 2.28 -24.77
CA ASP A 159 -23.63 2.29 -25.40
C ASP A 159 -22.68 3.33 -24.82
N GLN A 160 -23.21 4.33 -24.09
CA GLN A 160 -22.42 5.41 -23.50
C GLN A 160 -22.15 5.24 -22.00
N TRP A 161 -23.05 4.61 -21.23
CA TRP A 161 -22.99 4.58 -19.77
C TRP A 161 -22.96 3.18 -19.22
N SER A 162 -22.00 2.93 -18.36
CA SER A 162 -21.97 1.74 -17.51
C SER A 162 -21.62 2.10 -16.05
N LEU A 163 -22.19 1.36 -15.12
CA LEU A 163 -21.94 1.47 -13.68
C LEU A 163 -21.47 0.12 -13.15
N GLY A 164 -20.73 0.14 -12.06
CA GLY A 164 -20.27 -1.06 -11.39
C GLY A 164 -20.15 -0.86 -9.88
N VAL A 165 -20.37 -1.95 -9.15
CA VAL A 165 -20.23 -2.01 -7.69
C VAL A 165 -19.47 -3.27 -7.32
N GLY A 166 -18.51 -3.15 -6.42
CA GLY A 166 -17.81 -4.25 -5.77
C GLY A 166 -17.93 -4.14 -4.27
N LEU A 167 -18.12 -5.25 -3.59
CA LEU A 167 -17.99 -5.34 -2.14
C LEU A 167 -16.56 -5.78 -1.82
N LYS A 168 -15.87 -5.05 -0.95
CA LYS A 168 -14.48 -5.34 -0.59
C LYS A 168 -14.43 -5.96 0.80
N ALA A 169 -13.91 -7.17 0.92
CA ALA A 169 -13.49 -7.76 2.17
C ALA A 169 -11.96 -7.84 2.16
N MET A 170 -11.31 -7.13 3.07
CA MET A 170 -9.85 -7.08 3.17
C MET A 170 -9.39 -7.78 4.44
N TYR A 171 -8.48 -8.73 4.30
CA TYR A 171 -7.74 -9.31 5.42
C TYR A 171 -6.44 -8.55 5.62
N GLY A 172 -6.40 -7.74 6.68
CA GLY A 172 -5.22 -6.98 7.08
C GLY A 172 -4.31 -7.82 7.98
N ILE A 173 -3.01 -7.79 7.74
CA ILE A 173 -1.98 -8.42 8.58
C ILE A 173 -1.02 -7.33 9.02
N LEU A 174 -0.81 -7.23 10.33
CA LEU A 174 0.08 -6.26 10.94
C LEU A 174 1.14 -6.98 11.76
N LYS A 175 2.42 -6.67 11.51
CA LYS A 175 3.57 -7.15 12.29
C LYS A 175 4.46 -5.98 12.64
N SER A 176 4.95 -5.95 13.88
CA SER A 176 5.92 -4.97 14.34
C SER A 176 6.86 -5.57 15.36
N GLN A 177 8.14 -5.28 15.19
CA GLN A 177 9.18 -5.63 16.12
C GLN A 177 10.11 -4.45 16.32
N THR A 178 10.36 -4.08 17.57
CA THR A 178 11.30 -3.01 17.94
C THR A 178 12.16 -3.41 19.14
N ALA A 179 13.34 -2.82 19.22
CA ALA A 179 14.16 -2.90 20.42
C ALA A 179 13.65 -1.91 21.49
N ILE A 180 13.82 -2.27 22.74
CA ILE A 180 13.52 -1.41 23.89
C ILE A 180 14.84 -1.00 24.56
N ASN A 181 15.15 0.31 24.53
CA ASN A 181 16.30 0.83 25.24
C ASN A 181 16.07 0.73 26.75
N ARG A 182 16.97 0.06 27.44
CA ARG A 182 16.90 -0.19 28.89
C ARG A 182 17.69 0.81 29.75
N ALA A 183 18.55 1.60 29.12
CA ALA A 183 19.39 2.58 29.81
C ALA A 183 18.59 3.61 30.63
N PRO A 184 17.47 4.17 30.17
CA PRO A 184 16.63 5.09 30.94
C PRO A 184 16.08 4.50 32.25
N PHE A 185 16.08 3.16 32.36
CA PHE A 185 15.58 2.43 33.53
C PHE A 185 16.70 1.94 34.45
N GLY A 186 17.93 2.46 34.28
CA GLY A 186 19.08 2.09 35.10
C GLY A 186 19.68 0.72 34.80
N LEU A 187 19.41 0.15 33.65
CA LEU A 187 19.86 -1.19 33.25
C LEU A 187 20.94 -1.08 32.15
N LEU A 188 22.01 -0.33 32.43
CA LEU A 188 23.06 0.07 31.48
C LEU A 188 23.89 -1.09 30.91
N ASP A 189 24.07 -2.17 31.66
CA ASP A 189 24.99 -3.27 31.31
C ASP A 189 24.30 -4.45 30.62
N ARG A 190 23.07 -4.28 30.14
CA ARG A 190 22.30 -5.37 29.57
C ARG A 190 21.93 -5.07 28.12
N SER A 191 21.82 -6.12 27.31
CA SER A 191 21.27 -6.04 25.93
C SER A 191 19.88 -5.40 25.91
N ASP A 192 19.51 -4.78 24.81
CA ASP A 192 18.16 -4.22 24.61
C ASP A 192 17.07 -5.25 24.90
N GLY A 193 15.95 -4.78 25.41
CA GLY A 193 14.72 -5.55 25.43
C GLY A 193 14.10 -5.59 24.03
N GLN A 194 13.03 -6.35 23.89
CA GLN A 194 12.31 -6.51 22.64
C GLN A 194 10.80 -6.37 22.84
N TYR A 195 10.15 -5.73 21.90
CA TYR A 195 8.72 -5.66 21.75
C TYR A 195 8.32 -6.32 20.44
N LYS A 196 7.27 -7.14 20.46
CA LYS A 196 6.64 -7.73 19.27
C LYS A 196 5.12 -7.59 19.36
N TYR A 197 4.53 -7.38 18.19
CA TYR A 197 3.10 -7.39 17.97
C TYR A 197 2.82 -8.02 16.62
N GLU A 198 1.86 -8.95 16.54
CA GLU A 198 1.45 -9.57 15.27
C GLU A 198 -0.01 -9.95 15.36
N ASP A 199 -0.84 -9.42 14.44
CA ASP A 199 -2.24 -9.79 14.35
C ASP A 199 -2.76 -9.69 12.91
N GLY A 200 -3.91 -10.34 12.66
CA GLY A 200 -4.65 -10.28 11.41
C GLY A 200 -6.14 -10.06 11.64
N THR A 201 -6.72 -9.11 10.92
CA THR A 201 -8.11 -8.72 11.06
C THR A 201 -8.81 -8.54 9.71
N TRP A 202 -10.15 -8.65 9.71
CA TRP A 202 -10.99 -8.35 8.56
C TRP A 202 -11.52 -6.93 8.64
N GLY A 203 -11.39 -6.19 7.52
CA GLY A 203 -12.07 -4.92 7.28
C GLY A 203 -12.96 -5.01 6.04
N TYR A 204 -13.93 -4.11 5.93
CA TYR A 204 -14.90 -4.13 4.85
C TYR A 204 -15.05 -2.76 4.22
N GLY A 205 -15.29 -2.77 2.92
CA GLY A 205 -15.47 -1.57 2.12
C GLY A 205 -16.23 -1.85 0.83
N ALA A 206 -16.22 -0.89 -0.07
CA ALA A 206 -16.88 -0.98 -1.36
C ALA A 206 -16.07 -0.26 -2.44
N ASN A 207 -16.19 -0.77 -3.67
CA ASN A 207 -15.72 -0.12 -4.89
C ASN A 207 -16.93 0.32 -5.71
N LEU A 208 -16.96 1.57 -6.14
CA LEU A 208 -17.98 2.12 -7.01
C LEU A 208 -17.31 2.59 -8.30
N GLY A 209 -17.96 2.37 -9.42
CA GLY A 209 -17.41 2.75 -10.70
C GLY A 209 -18.46 3.21 -11.71
N ALA A 210 -18.06 4.15 -12.55
CA ALA A 210 -18.80 4.59 -13.71
C ALA A 210 -17.85 4.76 -14.90
N ILE A 211 -18.32 4.43 -16.10
CA ILE A 211 -17.64 4.74 -17.37
C ILE A 211 -18.63 5.44 -18.30
N TYR A 212 -18.18 6.55 -18.86
CA TYR A 212 -18.86 7.30 -19.90
C TYR A 212 -18.08 7.23 -21.20
N SER A 213 -18.72 6.73 -22.26
CA SER A 213 -18.18 6.62 -23.62
C SER A 213 -18.92 7.56 -24.55
N PRO A 214 -18.51 8.84 -24.70
CA PRO A 214 -19.19 9.80 -25.58
C PRO A 214 -19.17 9.39 -27.04
N GLN A 215 -18.14 8.66 -27.46
CA GLN A 215 -17.96 8.15 -28.81
C GLN A 215 -17.05 6.91 -28.79
N VAL A 216 -17.05 6.15 -29.88
CA VAL A 216 -16.16 5.01 -30.07
C VAL A 216 -14.70 5.46 -29.91
N GLY A 217 -13.92 4.73 -29.11
CA GLY A 217 -12.51 5.02 -28.84
C GLY A 217 -12.24 6.03 -27.71
N THR A 218 -13.29 6.68 -27.15
CA THR A 218 -13.14 7.59 -26.00
C THR A 218 -13.88 7.04 -24.79
N ARG A 219 -13.20 6.92 -23.64
CA ARG A 219 -13.81 6.55 -22.37
C ARG A 219 -13.30 7.45 -21.25
N ILE A 220 -14.21 7.91 -20.43
CA ILE A 220 -13.96 8.64 -19.19
C ILE A 220 -14.45 7.76 -18.05
N GLY A 221 -13.57 7.40 -17.14
CA GLY A 221 -13.88 6.54 -16.00
C GLY A 221 -13.76 7.29 -14.69
N LEU A 222 -14.76 7.11 -13.83
CA LEU A 222 -14.73 7.57 -12.44
C LEU A 222 -14.84 6.34 -11.54
N ALA A 223 -13.93 6.21 -10.59
CA ALA A 223 -13.95 5.15 -9.60
C ALA A 223 -13.75 5.72 -8.20
N TYR A 224 -14.42 5.11 -7.23
CA TYR A 224 -14.28 5.40 -5.81
C TYR A 224 -14.14 4.10 -5.05
N THR A 225 -13.10 4.02 -4.22
CA THR A 225 -12.92 2.93 -3.24
C THR A 225 -13.09 3.53 -1.85
N SER A 226 -13.99 2.96 -1.04
CA SER A 226 -14.18 3.43 0.32
C SER A 226 -12.98 3.10 1.20
N LYS A 227 -12.81 3.82 2.29
CA LYS A 227 -11.87 3.43 3.35
C LYS A 227 -12.22 2.03 3.88
N VAL A 228 -11.20 1.34 4.42
CA VAL A 228 -11.35 0.08 5.14
C VAL A 228 -10.71 0.24 6.50
N ASP A 229 -11.54 0.17 7.55
CA ASP A 229 -11.05 0.22 8.93
C ASP A 229 -10.53 -1.16 9.33
N LEU A 230 -9.32 -1.20 9.91
CA LEU A 230 -8.64 -2.41 10.37
C LEU A 230 -8.36 -2.26 11.88
N ASP A 231 -9.03 -3.08 12.67
CA ASP A 231 -8.89 -3.12 14.12
C ASP A 231 -8.18 -4.41 14.53
N PHE A 232 -6.88 -4.29 14.80
CA PHE A 232 -6.05 -5.39 15.26
C PHE A 232 -6.13 -5.53 16.77
N GLU A 233 -6.16 -6.78 17.28
CA GLU A 233 -6.24 -7.06 18.72
C GLU A 233 -5.38 -8.27 19.09
N ASP A 234 -4.26 -8.03 19.77
CA ASP A 234 -3.38 -9.07 20.24
C ASP A 234 -2.74 -8.68 21.59
N ARG A 235 -2.05 -9.62 22.18
CA ARG A 235 -1.27 -9.41 23.41
C ARG A 235 0.13 -8.94 23.09
N LEU A 236 0.60 -7.97 23.85
CA LEU A 236 1.98 -7.52 23.76
C LEU A 236 2.95 -8.65 24.15
N ASP A 237 3.94 -8.93 23.31
CA ASP A 237 5.11 -9.76 23.66
C ASP A 237 6.29 -8.85 23.98
N VAL A 238 6.60 -8.71 25.28
CA VAL A 238 7.65 -7.83 25.77
C VAL A 238 8.68 -8.65 26.54
N LYS A 239 9.90 -8.76 26.01
CA LYS A 239 10.96 -9.59 26.55
C LYS A 239 12.22 -8.79 26.92
N GLY A 240 12.94 -9.28 27.91
CA GLY A 240 14.27 -8.77 28.24
C GLY A 240 14.32 -7.38 28.89
N THR A 241 13.21 -6.84 29.40
CA THR A 241 13.08 -5.44 29.80
C THR A 241 13.22 -5.18 31.30
N GLY A 242 13.32 -6.22 32.13
CA GLY A 242 13.35 -6.10 33.59
C GLY A 242 11.94 -5.94 34.17
N GLN A 243 11.85 -5.96 35.52
CA GLN A 243 10.59 -6.12 36.25
C GLN A 243 9.53 -5.05 35.95
N LEU A 244 9.95 -3.82 35.67
CA LEU A 244 9.04 -2.68 35.44
C LEU A 244 8.31 -2.78 34.10
N LEU A 245 9.02 -3.14 33.02
CA LEU A 245 8.45 -3.24 31.69
C LEU A 245 7.88 -4.63 31.39
N ASN A 246 8.31 -5.66 32.10
CA ASN A 246 7.71 -6.99 32.05
C ASN A 246 6.22 -6.99 32.48
N SER A 247 5.79 -5.96 33.23
CA SER A 247 4.36 -5.79 33.54
C SER A 247 3.48 -5.44 32.33
N LEU A 248 4.09 -5.08 31.21
CA LEU A 248 3.41 -4.85 29.92
C LEU A 248 3.25 -6.13 29.12
N ASP A 249 4.03 -7.18 29.44
CA ASP A 249 3.95 -8.46 28.76
C ASP A 249 2.58 -9.12 28.95
N GLY A 250 1.98 -9.59 27.87
CA GLY A 250 0.67 -10.23 27.88
C GLY A 250 -0.51 -9.28 28.01
N LEU A 251 -0.31 -7.94 28.04
CA LEU A 251 -1.43 -7.00 28.04
C LEU A 251 -2.16 -7.01 26.68
N ASN A 252 -3.48 -7.09 26.74
CA ASN A 252 -4.30 -7.00 25.56
C ASN A 252 -4.20 -5.59 24.97
N THR A 253 -3.92 -5.50 23.67
CA THR A 253 -3.69 -4.24 22.96
C THR A 253 -4.48 -4.23 21.67
N LYS A 254 -5.23 -3.15 21.47
CA LYS A 254 -5.95 -2.90 20.21
C LYS A 254 -5.28 -1.75 19.46
N ILE A 255 -5.09 -1.96 18.17
CA ILE A 255 -4.50 -0.99 17.26
C ILE A 255 -5.45 -0.83 16.09
N GLY A 256 -6.04 0.35 15.94
CA GLY A 256 -6.92 0.67 14.83
C GLY A 256 -6.25 1.61 13.84
N THR A 257 -6.36 1.30 12.55
CA THR A 257 -5.95 2.16 11.43
C THR A 257 -6.92 2.02 10.27
N SER A 258 -6.89 2.93 9.32
CA SER A 258 -7.80 2.93 8.16
C SER A 258 -7.01 2.91 6.86
N VAL A 259 -7.22 1.91 6.01
CA VAL A 259 -6.73 1.97 4.62
C VAL A 259 -7.44 3.12 3.90
N PRO A 260 -6.73 4.03 3.25
CA PRO A 260 -7.30 5.24 2.68
C PRO A 260 -8.41 4.99 1.65
N GLN A 261 -9.45 5.79 1.69
CA GLN A 261 -10.37 5.90 0.55
C GLN A 261 -9.67 6.58 -0.63
N THR A 262 -10.12 6.25 -1.84
CA THR A 262 -9.55 6.81 -3.07
C THR A 262 -10.61 7.24 -4.05
N ALA A 263 -10.34 8.31 -4.81
CA ALA A 263 -11.15 8.73 -5.94
C ALA A 263 -10.27 8.88 -7.18
N THR A 264 -10.64 8.20 -8.26
CA THR A 264 -9.86 8.11 -9.49
C THR A 264 -10.68 8.59 -10.68
N LEU A 265 -10.17 9.57 -11.41
CA LEU A 265 -10.70 10.02 -12.70
C LEU A 265 -9.70 9.64 -13.79
N SER A 266 -10.14 8.92 -14.79
CA SER A 266 -9.28 8.48 -15.90
C SER A 266 -9.88 8.79 -17.26
N LEU A 267 -8.99 9.00 -18.23
CA LEU A 267 -9.28 9.10 -19.64
C LEU A 267 -8.56 7.96 -20.40
N TYR A 268 -9.27 7.34 -21.33
CA TYR A 268 -8.73 6.52 -22.40
C TYR A 268 -9.17 7.12 -23.73
N GLN A 269 -8.21 7.45 -24.60
CA GLN A 269 -8.46 8.03 -25.92
C GLN A 269 -7.71 7.26 -26.98
N GLN A 270 -8.42 6.51 -27.80
CA GLN A 270 -7.87 5.92 -29.03
C GLN A 270 -7.74 7.02 -30.09
N LEU A 271 -6.54 7.22 -30.62
CA LEU A 271 -6.26 8.22 -31.66
C LEU A 271 -6.46 7.62 -33.06
N ASP A 272 -5.97 6.41 -33.23
CA ASP A 272 -6.04 5.64 -34.47
C ASP A 272 -5.99 4.13 -34.12
N PRO A 273 -5.99 3.20 -35.10
CA PRO A 273 -5.93 1.76 -34.84
C PRO A 273 -4.67 1.28 -34.09
N GLN A 274 -3.59 2.09 -34.04
CA GLN A 274 -2.32 1.72 -33.43
C GLN A 274 -2.09 2.44 -32.11
N TRP A 275 -2.57 3.67 -31.92
CA TRP A 275 -2.23 4.51 -30.79
C TRP A 275 -3.42 4.83 -29.90
N ALA A 276 -3.22 4.72 -28.60
CA ALA A 276 -4.11 5.27 -27.59
C ALA A 276 -3.33 6.06 -26.54
N LEU A 277 -3.91 7.16 -26.06
CA LEU A 277 -3.41 7.95 -24.94
C LEU A 277 -4.27 7.74 -23.71
N LEU A 278 -3.62 7.75 -22.55
CA LEU A 278 -4.26 7.51 -21.26
C LEU A 278 -3.81 8.55 -20.25
N ALA A 279 -4.74 8.94 -19.41
CA ALA A 279 -4.45 9.84 -18.29
C ALA A 279 -5.24 9.42 -17.05
N THR A 280 -4.68 9.72 -15.87
CA THR A 280 -5.37 9.51 -14.58
C THR A 280 -5.01 10.63 -13.63
N VAL A 281 -6.01 11.11 -12.89
CA VAL A 281 -5.86 11.88 -11.66
C VAL A 281 -6.47 11.04 -10.55
N ASN A 282 -5.70 10.81 -9.50
CA ASN A 282 -6.13 10.04 -8.34
C ASN A 282 -5.92 10.85 -7.06
N TRP A 283 -6.90 10.81 -6.16
CA TRP A 283 -6.83 11.34 -4.81
C TRP A 283 -6.90 10.19 -3.80
N GLN A 284 -6.11 10.29 -2.73
CA GLN A 284 -6.08 9.32 -1.64
C GLN A 284 -6.11 10.04 -0.29
N ASP A 285 -7.02 9.63 0.58
CA ASP A 285 -7.22 10.17 1.94
C ASP A 285 -6.21 9.57 2.93
N TRP A 286 -4.93 9.90 2.74
CA TRP A 286 -3.89 9.44 3.66
C TRP A 286 -3.94 10.11 5.02
N SER A 287 -4.63 11.24 5.14
CA SER A 287 -4.82 11.92 6.43
C SER A 287 -5.55 11.01 7.42
N SER A 288 -6.53 10.22 6.97
CA SER A 288 -7.24 9.26 7.82
C SER A 288 -6.39 8.05 8.24
N PHE A 289 -5.46 7.59 7.40
CA PHE A 289 -4.51 6.54 7.77
C PHE A 289 -3.54 6.98 8.87
N GLY A 290 -3.17 8.26 8.90
CA GLY A 290 -2.30 8.85 9.92
C GLY A 290 -2.92 8.93 11.31
N GLU A 291 -4.21 8.70 11.46
CA GLU A 291 -4.91 8.66 12.75
C GLU A 291 -4.96 7.22 13.28
N ILE A 292 -4.03 6.89 14.20
CA ILE A 292 -3.91 5.55 14.76
C ILE A 292 -4.52 5.53 16.15
N SER A 293 -5.56 4.70 16.35
CA SER A 293 -6.11 4.44 17.67
C SER A 293 -5.31 3.35 18.38
N LEU A 294 -4.99 3.59 19.64
CA LEU A 294 -4.32 2.62 20.51
C LEU A 294 -5.12 2.46 21.80
N GLN A 295 -5.44 1.24 22.15
CA GLN A 295 -6.00 0.89 23.44
C GLN A 295 -5.16 -0.21 24.08
N VAL A 296 -4.86 -0.07 25.35
CA VAL A 296 -4.18 -1.09 26.15
C VAL A 296 -4.99 -1.37 27.39
N ASP A 297 -5.28 -2.64 27.66
CA ASP A 297 -6.00 -3.07 28.84
C ASP A 297 -5.01 -3.32 29.97
N THR A 298 -5.00 -2.44 30.97
CA THR A 298 -4.13 -2.57 32.12
C THR A 298 -4.88 -3.20 33.30
N ASN A 299 -4.25 -4.18 33.96
CA ASN A 299 -4.84 -4.86 35.12
C ASN A 299 -5.16 -3.93 36.30
N ALA A 300 -4.48 -2.77 36.39
CA ALA A 300 -4.60 -1.85 37.52
C ALA A 300 -5.54 -0.67 37.27
N ALA A 301 -5.80 -0.28 36.00
CA ALA A 301 -6.54 0.93 35.67
C ALA A 301 -7.61 0.72 34.58
N GLY A 302 -7.86 -0.54 34.16
CA GLY A 302 -8.75 -0.88 33.06
C GLY A 302 -8.18 -0.45 31.70
N ALA A 303 -9.06 -0.42 30.68
CA ALA A 303 -8.70 -0.01 29.33
C ALA A 303 -8.29 1.47 29.29
N GLN A 304 -7.11 1.73 28.72
CA GLN A 304 -6.59 3.08 28.45
C GLN A 304 -6.47 3.26 26.95
N SER A 305 -7.07 4.31 26.40
CA SER A 305 -7.03 4.60 24.96
C SER A 305 -6.38 5.95 24.68
N THR A 306 -5.72 6.05 23.54
CA THR A 306 -5.18 7.28 22.98
C THR A 306 -5.22 7.21 21.44
N THR A 307 -5.25 8.36 20.79
CA THR A 307 -5.08 8.47 19.34
C THR A 307 -3.76 9.16 19.06
N VAL A 308 -2.95 8.58 18.20
CA VAL A 308 -1.70 9.15 17.71
C VAL A 308 -1.97 9.69 16.31
N ASN A 309 -1.65 10.97 16.08
CA ASN A 309 -1.71 11.56 14.76
C ASN A 309 -0.31 11.69 14.18
N ALA A 310 -0.06 10.98 13.10
CA ALA A 310 1.21 11.00 12.37
C ALA A 310 1.37 12.20 11.42
N ASN A 311 0.40 13.13 11.41
CA ASN A 311 0.37 14.36 10.59
C ASN A 311 0.48 14.07 9.08
N PHE A 312 -0.21 13.04 8.61
CA PHE A 312 -0.30 12.74 7.19
C PHE A 312 -1.22 13.71 6.47
N LYS A 313 -0.96 13.86 5.18
CA LYS A 313 -1.74 14.68 4.26
C LYS A 313 -2.26 13.81 3.13
N ASP A 314 -3.39 14.19 2.59
CA ASP A 314 -3.91 13.59 1.38
C ASP A 314 -2.91 13.68 0.24
N THR A 315 -2.88 12.66 -0.59
CA THR A 315 -2.01 12.61 -1.76
C THR A 315 -2.78 12.68 -3.06
N TYR A 316 -2.09 13.16 -4.08
CA TYR A 316 -2.59 13.24 -5.43
C TYR A 316 -1.58 12.60 -6.38
N GLN A 317 -2.09 11.81 -7.33
CA GLN A 317 -1.31 11.26 -8.42
C GLN A 317 -1.78 11.85 -9.74
N LEU A 318 -0.83 12.19 -10.60
CA LEU A 318 -1.05 12.42 -12.01
C LEU A 318 -0.28 11.37 -12.80
N ALA A 319 -0.99 10.57 -13.62
CA ALA A 319 -0.39 9.57 -14.48
C ALA A 319 -0.76 9.82 -15.94
N LEU A 320 0.22 9.67 -16.82
CA LEU A 320 0.07 9.74 -18.27
C LEU A 320 0.64 8.48 -18.91
N GLY A 321 -0.02 7.97 -19.92
CA GLY A 321 0.43 6.75 -20.60
C GLY A 321 0.07 6.73 -22.07
N ALA A 322 0.72 5.83 -22.78
CA ALA A 322 0.44 5.53 -24.18
C ALA A 322 0.43 4.03 -24.41
N GLN A 323 -0.45 3.59 -25.30
CA GLN A 323 -0.48 2.23 -25.83
C GLN A 323 -0.17 2.27 -27.32
N TYR A 324 0.68 1.34 -27.77
CA TYR A 324 1.04 1.17 -29.17
C TYR A 324 0.80 -0.26 -29.63
N GLN A 325 -0.15 -0.46 -30.55
CA GLN A 325 -0.41 -1.75 -31.22
C GLN A 325 0.67 -1.98 -32.29
N ALA A 326 1.78 -2.59 -31.88
CA ALA A 326 2.93 -2.80 -32.75
C ALA A 326 2.64 -3.84 -33.85
N THR A 327 1.87 -4.87 -33.52
CA THR A 327 1.37 -5.88 -34.46
C THR A 327 -0.04 -6.33 -34.05
N GLN A 328 -0.70 -7.16 -34.83
CA GLN A 328 -2.00 -7.75 -34.43
C GLN A 328 -1.94 -8.54 -33.10
N LYS A 329 -0.75 -8.98 -32.70
CA LYS A 329 -0.55 -9.79 -31.48
C LYS A 329 0.13 -9.06 -30.35
N LEU A 330 0.76 -7.90 -30.60
CA LEU A 330 1.60 -7.21 -29.62
C LEU A 330 1.09 -5.79 -29.39
N LEU A 331 0.57 -5.53 -28.19
CA LEU A 331 0.28 -4.21 -27.64
C LEU A 331 1.37 -3.82 -26.64
N TRP A 332 2.02 -2.69 -26.87
CA TRP A 332 3.05 -2.13 -25.99
C TRP A 332 2.48 -1.00 -25.15
N ASN A 333 2.88 -0.94 -23.88
CA ASN A 333 2.44 0.06 -22.90
C ASN A 333 3.64 0.84 -22.39
N VAL A 334 3.47 2.14 -22.17
CA VAL A 334 4.42 2.99 -21.46
C VAL A 334 3.67 4.01 -20.62
N GLY A 335 4.19 4.30 -19.43
CA GLY A 335 3.57 5.26 -18.51
C GLY A 335 4.58 6.04 -17.71
N VAL A 336 4.19 7.25 -17.30
CA VAL A 336 4.87 8.09 -16.34
C VAL A 336 3.86 8.63 -15.34
N ALA A 337 4.21 8.65 -14.04
CA ALA A 337 3.36 9.25 -13.03
C ALA A 337 4.17 10.00 -11.98
N TYR A 338 3.50 10.92 -11.31
CA TYR A 338 4.01 11.64 -10.16
C TYR A 338 2.98 11.57 -9.03
N ASP A 339 3.42 11.15 -7.84
CA ASP A 339 2.62 11.14 -6.61
C ASP A 339 3.18 12.20 -5.64
N THR A 340 2.30 13.01 -5.05
CA THR A 340 2.69 13.92 -3.98
C THR A 340 3.01 13.15 -2.69
N SER A 341 3.84 13.71 -1.82
CA SER A 341 4.17 13.10 -0.53
C SER A 341 3.02 13.20 0.47
N ALA A 342 2.73 12.11 1.16
CA ALA A 342 1.82 12.10 2.30
C ALA A 342 2.43 12.73 3.56
N VAL A 343 3.74 12.89 3.65
CA VAL A 343 4.44 13.48 4.80
C VAL A 343 5.38 14.59 4.37
N SER A 344 5.57 15.58 5.24
CA SER A 344 6.70 16.52 5.12
C SER A 344 7.97 15.90 5.68
N ASP A 345 9.14 16.43 5.30
CA ASP A 345 10.42 15.96 5.82
C ASP A 345 10.49 16.02 7.36
N ALA A 346 9.88 17.05 7.98
CA ALA A 346 9.81 17.20 9.43
C ALA A 346 8.96 16.13 10.14
N ASN A 347 8.03 15.49 9.43
CA ASN A 347 7.13 14.47 9.97
C ASN A 347 7.47 13.05 9.47
N ARG A 348 8.48 12.92 8.60
CA ARG A 348 8.90 11.60 8.09
C ARG A 348 9.50 10.77 9.20
N SER A 349 9.14 9.50 9.24
CA SER A 349 9.62 8.57 10.27
C SER A 349 10.54 7.50 9.70
N LEU A 350 11.34 6.90 10.62
CA LEU A 350 12.18 5.75 10.31
C LEU A 350 11.38 4.47 10.01
N VAL A 351 10.12 4.40 10.48
CA VAL A 351 9.25 3.22 10.28
C VAL A 351 8.67 3.20 8.87
N MET A 352 8.54 4.37 8.22
CA MET A 352 7.99 4.48 6.89
C MET A 352 8.61 5.63 6.13
N PRO A 353 9.74 5.37 5.48
CA PRO A 353 10.46 6.36 4.72
C PRO A 353 9.81 6.56 3.35
N VAL A 354 8.79 7.40 3.29
CA VAL A 354 8.14 7.74 2.01
C VAL A 354 8.18 9.22 1.74
N GLY A 355 8.09 9.56 0.45
CA GLY A 355 8.16 10.91 -0.05
C GLY A 355 7.31 11.09 -1.31
N ALA A 356 7.49 12.20 -2.01
CA ALA A 356 6.99 12.33 -3.37
C ALA A 356 7.68 11.31 -4.27
N THR A 357 6.96 10.74 -5.25
CA THR A 357 7.50 9.70 -6.10
C THR A 357 7.33 10.01 -7.57
N TRP A 358 8.35 9.70 -8.35
CA TRP A 358 8.25 9.54 -9.80
C TRP A 358 8.14 8.07 -10.13
N ARG A 359 7.20 7.73 -11.03
CA ARG A 359 7.01 6.37 -11.53
C ARG A 359 7.24 6.35 -13.03
N LEU A 360 7.98 5.36 -13.49
CA LEU A 360 8.16 5.05 -14.91
C LEU A 360 7.84 3.58 -15.13
N GLY A 361 6.98 3.28 -16.09
CA GLY A 361 6.59 1.92 -16.39
C GLY A 361 6.60 1.59 -17.88
N THR A 362 6.81 0.33 -18.17
CA THR A 362 6.62 -0.24 -19.49
C THR A 362 6.07 -1.66 -19.38
N GLY A 363 5.33 -2.09 -20.39
CA GLY A 363 4.76 -3.43 -20.41
C GLY A 363 4.30 -3.85 -21.79
N ALA A 364 3.94 -5.10 -21.92
CA ALA A 364 3.47 -5.66 -23.18
C ALA A 364 2.35 -6.67 -22.94
N THR A 365 1.35 -6.64 -23.80
CA THR A 365 0.34 -7.68 -23.93
C THR A 365 0.59 -8.44 -25.23
N TYR A 366 0.82 -9.74 -25.14
CA TYR A 366 1.06 -10.59 -26.30
C TYR A 366 -0.02 -11.67 -26.42
N ALA A 367 -0.70 -11.70 -27.56
CA ALA A 367 -1.67 -12.75 -27.88
C ALA A 367 -0.95 -14.03 -28.27
N LEU A 368 -0.91 -15.00 -27.34
CA LEU A 368 -0.34 -16.34 -27.59
C LEU A 368 -1.19 -17.06 -28.65
N ASP A 369 -2.51 -17.02 -28.48
CA ASP A 369 -3.51 -17.49 -29.42
C ASP A 369 -4.76 -16.60 -29.38
N LYS A 370 -5.89 -17.06 -29.94
CA LYS A 370 -7.13 -16.27 -29.98
C LYS A 370 -7.81 -16.08 -28.62
N SER A 371 -7.51 -16.97 -27.67
CA SER A 371 -8.15 -17.02 -26.35
C SER A 371 -7.20 -16.69 -25.20
N THR A 372 -5.88 -16.68 -25.45
CA THR A 372 -4.88 -16.55 -24.39
C THR A 372 -3.97 -15.36 -24.62
N LEU A 373 -3.90 -14.48 -23.60
CA LEU A 373 -3.01 -13.32 -23.57
C LEU A 373 -1.95 -13.51 -22.47
N LEU A 374 -0.71 -13.19 -22.80
CA LEU A 374 0.37 -13.00 -21.83
C LEU A 374 0.58 -11.50 -21.64
N ASN A 375 0.49 -11.04 -20.39
CA ASN A 375 0.78 -9.66 -20.05
C ASN A 375 2.03 -9.63 -19.16
N LEU A 376 2.97 -8.76 -19.49
CA LEU A 376 4.19 -8.49 -18.74
C LEU A 376 4.26 -7.00 -18.44
N GLY A 377 4.69 -6.64 -17.24
CA GLY A 377 4.86 -5.27 -16.80
C GLY A 377 6.11 -5.11 -15.96
N TRP A 378 6.72 -3.97 -16.08
CA TRP A 378 7.79 -3.50 -15.22
C TRP A 378 7.60 -2.02 -14.92
N ASP A 379 7.83 -1.63 -13.67
CA ASP A 379 7.91 -0.24 -13.28
C ASP A 379 9.05 0.03 -12.31
N VAL A 380 9.39 1.28 -12.20
CA VAL A 380 10.27 1.82 -11.17
C VAL A 380 9.60 3.01 -10.50
N VAL A 381 9.59 2.98 -9.17
CA VAL A 381 9.14 4.05 -8.27
C VAL A 381 10.37 4.67 -7.65
N TRP A 382 10.69 5.90 -8.01
CA TRP A 382 11.84 6.62 -7.48
C TRP A 382 11.38 7.67 -6.47
N MET A 383 11.93 7.62 -5.24
CA MET A 383 11.60 8.49 -4.12
C MET A 383 12.71 9.50 -3.81
N GLY A 384 13.93 9.27 -4.35
CA GLY A 384 15.09 10.12 -4.07
C GLY A 384 15.58 9.98 -2.63
N ASP A 385 16.12 11.09 -2.11
CA ASP A 385 16.62 11.15 -0.74
C ASP A 385 15.47 11.51 0.23
N LEU A 386 15.38 10.74 1.31
CA LEU A 386 14.30 10.87 2.30
C LEU A 386 14.92 11.18 3.67
N PRO A 387 15.13 12.47 4.02
CA PRO A 387 15.71 12.85 5.30
C PRO A 387 14.78 12.52 6.47
N VAL A 388 15.37 12.07 7.58
CA VAL A 388 14.68 11.75 8.84
C VAL A 388 15.47 12.27 10.01
N ASP A 389 14.77 12.87 10.99
CA ASP A 389 15.35 13.34 12.24
C ASP A 389 14.36 13.08 13.39
N GLN A 390 14.62 12.07 14.18
CA GLN A 390 13.73 11.66 15.27
C GLN A 390 14.48 11.53 16.58
N THR A 391 13.86 12.00 17.66
CA THR A 391 14.39 11.89 19.04
C THR A 391 13.38 11.14 19.93
N LYS A 392 13.85 10.08 20.60
CA LYS A 392 13.04 9.34 21.58
C LYS A 392 12.92 10.15 22.86
N SER A 393 11.70 10.50 23.25
CA SER A 393 11.40 11.41 24.36
C SER A 393 11.94 10.95 25.72
N LEU A 394 11.97 9.64 26.00
CA LEU A 394 12.43 9.11 27.30
C LEU A 394 13.95 8.93 27.37
N SER A 395 14.60 8.53 26.31
CA SER A 395 16.05 8.29 26.30
C SER A 395 16.85 9.50 25.85
N GLY A 396 16.21 10.48 25.19
CA GLY A 396 16.89 11.59 24.54
C GLY A 396 17.74 11.17 23.34
N GLN A 397 17.72 9.88 22.96
CA GLN A 397 18.50 9.38 21.83
C GLN A 397 17.90 9.89 20.52
N ARG A 398 18.77 10.48 19.69
CA ARG A 398 18.45 11.02 18.37
C ARG A 398 18.96 10.06 17.30
N THR A 399 18.11 9.79 16.32
CA THR A 399 18.45 9.11 15.08
C THR A 399 18.18 10.07 13.93
N SER A 400 19.24 10.52 13.28
CA SER A 400 19.22 11.50 12.20
C SER A 400 20.01 10.99 11.01
N GLY A 401 19.56 11.30 9.81
CA GLY A 401 20.16 10.87 8.56
C GLY A 401 19.16 10.89 7.42
N GLN A 402 19.34 10.04 6.44
CA GLN A 402 18.43 9.92 5.30
C GLN A 402 18.39 8.50 4.73
N PHE A 403 17.29 8.14 4.09
CA PHE A 403 17.29 7.01 3.18
C PHE A 403 17.76 7.53 1.81
N SER A 404 18.94 7.07 1.38
CA SER A 404 19.63 7.64 0.22
C SER A 404 19.15 6.98 -1.06
N ASN A 405 18.77 7.81 -2.05
CA ASN A 405 18.36 7.37 -3.38
C ASN A 405 17.39 6.18 -3.32
N ALA A 406 16.30 6.34 -2.54
CA ALA A 406 15.32 5.28 -2.33
C ALA A 406 14.52 5.02 -3.61
N TRP A 407 14.35 3.75 -3.96
CA TRP A 407 13.57 3.29 -5.12
C TRP A 407 13.01 1.89 -4.92
N ILE A 408 11.91 1.61 -5.61
CA ILE A 408 11.26 0.29 -5.68
C ILE A 408 11.06 -0.06 -7.15
N GLN A 409 11.23 -1.31 -7.52
CA GLN A 409 10.87 -1.87 -8.82
C GLN A 409 9.84 -2.98 -8.65
N THR A 410 8.93 -3.06 -9.61
CA THR A 410 7.95 -4.14 -9.68
C THR A 410 8.05 -4.85 -11.01
N LEU A 411 8.18 -6.16 -10.98
CA LEU A 411 8.01 -7.04 -12.14
C LEU A 411 6.69 -7.77 -11.99
N THR A 412 5.88 -7.75 -13.04
CA THR A 412 4.59 -8.45 -13.07
C THR A 412 4.43 -9.29 -14.30
N GLY A 413 3.71 -10.41 -14.14
CA GLY A 413 3.32 -11.26 -15.25
C GLY A 413 1.98 -11.91 -14.97
N ASN A 414 1.07 -11.87 -15.95
CA ASN A 414 -0.20 -12.59 -15.85
C ASN A 414 -0.63 -13.21 -17.19
N LEU A 415 -1.37 -14.31 -17.07
CA LEU A 415 -2.09 -14.93 -18.18
C LEU A 415 -3.57 -14.56 -18.09
N THR A 416 -4.16 -14.21 -19.21
CA THR A 416 -5.60 -13.97 -19.33
C THR A 416 -6.19 -14.93 -20.35
N TRP A 417 -7.18 -15.70 -19.93
CA TRP A 417 -7.94 -16.63 -20.79
C TRP A 417 -9.33 -16.05 -21.09
N ARG A 418 -9.76 -16.20 -22.32
CA ARG A 418 -11.07 -15.75 -22.85
C ARG A 418 -11.84 -16.96 -23.40
N PHE A 419 -13.10 -17.12 -22.94
CA PHE A 419 -13.98 -18.24 -23.29
C PHE A 419 -15.29 -17.73 -23.89
#